data_90f6c570a70b28bb8d6891149c2a93f6
#
_entry.id   90f6c570a70b28bb8d6891149c2a93f6
#
_cell.length_a   1.000
_cell.length_b   1.000
_cell.length_c   1.000
_cell.angle_alpha   90.00
_cell.angle_beta   90.00
_cell.angle_gamma   90.00
#
_symmetry.space_group_name_H-M   'P 1'
#
loop_
_entity.id
_entity.type
_entity.pdbx_description
1 polymer ?
#
loop_
_entity_poly.entity_id
_entity_poly.type
_entity_poly.pdbx_seq_one_letter_code
_entity_poly.pdbx_strand_id
1 'polypeptide(L)'
;GVCLDTGHYHPTETVVDKLSAITPFVKNVLLHVSRGVRWDSDHVLLQGDDLQNLMNEMKRGNLYGKVKIGLDYFDATINRVAAWSIGLRAAGKSILTSLLEPTELLFAAEQNEDFTRRLVLTDEFKNLPFNAVWDILCLRAGVAPGSEWVDDVQAYEQKCLDARK
;
A
#
# COMPACT_ATOMS: atom_id res chain seq x y z
N GLY A 1 20.09 5.39 7.86
CA GLY A 1 18.69 5.20 7.49
C GLY A 1 17.80 5.07 8.71
N VAL A 2 16.52 5.17 8.51
CA VAL A 2 15.50 5.04 9.55
C VAL A 2 14.48 4.02 9.06
N CYS A 3 13.92 3.22 9.97
CA CYS A 3 12.74 2.41 9.75
C CYS A 3 11.53 3.14 10.34
N LEU A 4 10.49 3.31 9.52
CA LEU A 4 9.16 3.72 9.95
C LEU A 4 8.26 2.50 9.82
N ASP A 5 7.63 2.09 10.90
CA ASP A 5 6.76 0.94 10.96
C ASP A 5 5.31 1.36 11.23
N THR A 6 4.39 1.00 10.34
CA THR A 6 3.00 1.48 10.41
C THR A 6 2.21 0.86 11.56
N GLY A 7 2.64 -0.30 12.07
CA GLY A 7 1.99 -0.99 13.18
C GLY A 7 2.38 -0.49 14.58
N HIS A 8 3.47 0.28 14.69
CA HIS A 8 4.07 0.63 15.97
C HIS A 8 3.71 2.03 16.48
N TYR A 9 2.80 2.73 15.83
CA TYR A 9 2.32 4.04 16.26
C TYR A 9 0.99 3.94 17.03
N HIS A 10 0.74 4.94 17.85
CA HIS A 10 -0.55 5.04 18.51
C HIS A 10 -1.68 5.13 17.48
N PRO A 11 -2.85 4.49 17.68
CA PRO A 11 -3.95 4.46 16.70
C PRO A 11 -4.48 5.82 16.24
N THR A 12 -4.20 6.88 17.02
CA THR A 12 -4.57 8.27 16.66
C THR A 12 -3.50 9.00 15.87
N GLU A 13 -2.34 8.38 15.62
CA GLU A 13 -1.26 8.96 14.83
C GLU A 13 -1.26 8.41 13.41
N THR A 14 -0.82 9.24 12.46
CA THR A 14 -0.60 8.83 11.08
C THR A 14 0.89 8.71 10.77
N VAL A 15 1.27 7.72 9.97
CA VAL A 15 2.65 7.56 9.50
C VAL A 15 2.93 8.46 8.30
N VAL A 16 1.89 8.89 7.59
CA VAL A 16 1.97 9.73 6.38
C VAL A 16 2.78 11.00 6.67
N ASP A 17 2.37 11.75 7.69
CA ASP A 17 3.02 13.01 8.08
C ASP A 17 4.48 12.80 8.52
N LYS A 18 4.76 11.66 9.18
CA LYS A 18 6.10 11.30 9.64
C LYS A 18 7.04 11.00 8.48
N LEU A 19 6.53 10.40 7.41
CA LEU A 19 7.31 10.07 6.23
C LEU A 19 7.91 11.34 5.59
N SER A 20 7.09 12.32 5.31
CA SER A 20 7.55 13.59 4.73
C SER A 20 8.41 14.40 5.69
N ALA A 21 8.08 14.39 6.98
CA ALA A 21 8.84 15.10 7.99
C ALA A 21 10.29 14.60 8.14
N ILE A 22 10.53 13.29 7.97
CA ILE A 22 11.86 12.70 8.18
C ILE A 22 12.75 12.69 6.93
N THR A 23 12.16 12.63 5.74
CA THR A 23 12.90 12.46 4.48
C THR A 23 13.91 13.56 4.18
N PRO A 24 13.78 14.83 4.63
CA PRO A 24 14.82 15.83 4.48
C PRO A 24 16.09 15.54 5.30
N PHE A 25 15.97 14.80 6.39
CA PHE A 25 17.06 14.57 7.35
C PHE A 25 17.79 13.25 7.18
N VAL A 26 17.22 12.29 6.44
CA VAL A 26 17.80 10.97 6.27
C VAL A 26 17.96 10.59 4.81
N LYS A 27 19.02 9.85 4.51
CA LYS A 27 19.33 9.44 3.13
C LYS A 27 18.39 8.34 2.62
N ASN A 28 18.05 7.39 3.47
CA ASN A 28 17.21 6.24 3.13
C ASN A 28 16.21 5.97 4.25
N VAL A 29 14.99 5.61 3.87
CA VAL A 29 13.93 5.17 4.77
C VAL A 29 13.53 3.76 4.37
N LEU A 30 13.41 2.87 5.34
CA LEU A 30 12.68 1.62 5.23
C LEU A 30 11.29 1.86 5.83
N LEU A 31 10.27 1.61 5.03
CA LEU A 31 8.89 1.72 5.45
C LEU A 31 8.35 0.30 5.63
N HIS A 32 8.19 -0.15 6.86
CA HIS A 32 7.48 -1.36 7.17
C HIS A 32 5.98 -1.08 7.12
N VAL A 33 5.27 -1.85 6.31
CA VAL A 33 3.83 -1.71 6.15
C VAL A 33 3.10 -2.94 6.65
N SER A 34 2.22 -2.69 7.58
CA SER A 34 1.29 -3.63 8.16
C SER A 34 -0.07 -2.95 8.36
N ARG A 35 -1.07 -3.66 8.79
CA ARG A 35 -2.34 -3.10 9.20
C ARG A 35 -2.41 -3.06 10.72
N GLY A 36 -2.22 -1.88 11.30
CA GLY A 36 -2.44 -1.65 12.72
C GLY A 36 -3.93 -1.75 13.05
N VAL A 37 -4.29 -2.65 13.98
CA VAL A 37 -5.67 -2.77 14.49
C VAL A 37 -5.78 -2.12 15.85
N ARG A 38 -4.68 -2.17 16.58
CA ARG A 38 -4.49 -1.51 17.88
C ARG A 38 -3.04 -1.09 17.95
N TRP A 39 -2.65 -0.42 19.01
CA TRP A 39 -1.26 -0.07 19.22
C TRP A 39 -0.38 -1.33 19.25
N ASP A 40 0.77 -1.24 18.60
CA ASP A 40 1.79 -2.29 18.52
C ASP A 40 1.23 -3.62 18.00
N SER A 41 0.58 -3.56 16.85
CA SER A 41 0.00 -4.75 16.23
C SER A 41 0.21 -4.75 14.71
N ASP A 42 0.79 -5.85 14.21
CA ASP A 42 1.13 -6.03 12.81
C ASP A 42 0.26 -7.12 12.18
N HIS A 43 -0.86 -6.70 11.60
CA HIS A 43 -1.76 -7.60 10.88
C HIS A 43 -1.52 -7.55 9.38
N VAL A 44 -2.00 -8.56 8.69
CA VAL A 44 -1.94 -8.65 7.23
C VAL A 44 -2.48 -7.38 6.60
N LEU A 45 -1.65 -6.80 5.73
CA LEU A 45 -1.97 -5.55 5.04
C LEU A 45 -3.19 -5.72 4.14
N LEU A 46 -4.15 -4.84 4.30
CA LEU A 46 -5.31 -4.70 3.44
C LEU A 46 -5.33 -3.30 2.82
N GLN A 47 -6.00 -3.18 1.69
CA GLN A 47 -6.24 -1.89 1.07
C GLN A 47 -7.16 -1.04 1.98
N GLY A 48 -6.78 0.20 2.21
CA GLY A 48 -7.51 1.15 3.06
C GLY A 48 -6.93 2.54 2.94
N ASP A 49 -7.57 3.52 3.58
CA ASP A 49 -7.20 4.94 3.47
C ASP A 49 -5.79 5.20 3.97
N ASP A 50 -5.36 4.58 5.06
CA ASP A 50 -4.02 4.79 5.62
C ASP A 50 -2.93 4.38 4.63
N LEU A 51 -3.06 3.18 4.05
CA LEU A 51 -2.12 2.69 3.03
C LEU A 51 -2.16 3.56 1.78
N GLN A 52 -3.36 3.94 1.32
CA GLN A 52 -3.51 4.77 0.12
C GLN A 52 -2.90 6.15 0.32
N ASN A 53 -3.16 6.80 1.46
CA ASN A 53 -2.59 8.11 1.78
C ASN A 53 -1.06 8.06 1.84
N LEU A 54 -0.50 6.97 2.40
CA LEU A 54 0.93 6.76 2.46
C LEU A 54 1.56 6.63 1.06
N MET A 55 0.93 5.88 0.15
CA MET A 55 1.40 5.75 -1.24
C MET A 55 1.24 7.06 -2.02
N ASN A 56 0.17 7.82 -1.77
CA ASN A 56 -0.01 9.14 -2.37
C ASN A 56 1.09 10.11 -1.91
N GLU A 57 1.44 10.09 -0.63
CA GLU A 57 2.53 10.90 -0.09
C GLU A 57 3.88 10.54 -0.73
N MET A 58 4.14 9.24 -0.93
CA MET A 58 5.33 8.78 -1.65
C MET A 58 5.39 9.31 -3.09
N LYS A 59 4.25 9.35 -3.79
CA LYS A 59 4.14 9.89 -5.15
C LYS A 59 4.37 11.39 -5.16
N ARG A 60 3.66 12.13 -4.29
CA ARG A 60 3.71 13.61 -4.21
C ARG A 60 5.11 14.10 -3.83
N GLY A 61 5.76 13.41 -2.89
CA GLY A 61 7.12 13.71 -2.45
C GLY A 61 8.23 13.16 -3.36
N ASN A 62 7.89 12.47 -4.45
CA ASN A 62 8.86 11.77 -5.31
C ASN A 62 9.80 10.83 -4.51
N LEU A 63 9.23 10.05 -3.59
CA LEU A 63 9.98 9.29 -2.60
C LEU A 63 10.27 7.85 -2.98
N TYR A 64 9.69 7.31 -4.06
CA TYR A 64 9.87 5.90 -4.46
C TYR A 64 11.33 5.49 -4.70
N GLY A 65 12.21 6.42 -5.06
CA GLY A 65 13.65 6.16 -5.17
C GLY A 65 14.39 6.10 -3.82
N LYS A 66 13.85 6.77 -2.80
CA LYS A 66 14.47 6.98 -1.48
C LYS A 66 13.92 6.06 -0.40
N VAL A 67 12.63 5.75 -0.48
CA VAL A 67 11.91 4.91 0.47
C VAL A 67 11.80 3.50 -0.07
N LYS A 68 12.17 2.53 0.75
CA LYS A 68 11.98 1.10 0.45
C LYS A 68 10.82 0.58 1.26
N ILE A 69 9.90 -0.10 0.59
CA ILE A 69 8.71 -0.69 1.23
C ILE A 69 9.02 -2.14 1.57
N GLY A 70 8.81 -2.51 2.83
CA GLY A 70 8.85 -3.88 3.32
C GLY A 70 7.49 -4.25 3.91
N LEU A 71 6.98 -5.43 3.56
CA LEU A 71 5.81 -5.98 4.23
C LEU A 71 6.28 -6.62 5.53
N ASP A 72 5.71 -6.18 6.64
CA ASP A 72 6.07 -6.68 7.96
C ASP A 72 4.83 -6.95 8.80
N TYR A 73 4.42 -8.20 8.82
CA TYR A 73 3.28 -8.66 9.59
C TYR A 73 3.32 -10.17 9.82
N PHE A 74 2.65 -10.59 10.87
CA PHE A 74 2.47 -11.98 11.23
C PHE A 74 1.00 -12.23 11.57
N ASP A 75 0.40 -13.23 10.94
CA ASP A 75 -0.93 -13.73 11.28
C ASP A 75 -0.91 -15.26 11.25
N ALA A 76 -1.03 -15.86 12.43
CA ALA A 76 -1.00 -17.31 12.60
C ALA A 76 -2.33 -18.00 12.21
N THR A 77 -3.38 -17.23 11.97
CA THR A 77 -4.72 -17.77 11.70
C THR A 77 -4.94 -18.11 10.22
N ILE A 78 -4.07 -17.60 9.35
CA ILE A 78 -4.19 -17.81 7.91
C ILE A 78 -2.89 -18.40 7.33
N ASN A 79 -3.01 -18.97 6.14
CA ASN A 79 -1.86 -19.48 5.40
C ASN A 79 -0.83 -18.38 5.16
N ARG A 80 0.45 -18.65 5.44
CA ARG A 80 1.54 -17.68 5.31
C ARG A 80 1.73 -17.17 3.89
N VAL A 81 1.66 -18.05 2.88
CA VAL A 81 1.80 -17.66 1.48
C VAL A 81 0.61 -16.80 1.04
N ALA A 82 -0.60 -17.15 1.49
CA ALA A 82 -1.79 -16.33 1.28
C ALA A 82 -1.64 -14.95 1.94
N ALA A 83 -1.13 -14.87 3.17
CA ALA A 83 -0.89 -13.61 3.87
C ALA A 83 0.01 -12.68 3.06
N TRP A 84 1.15 -13.18 2.56
CA TRP A 84 2.05 -12.41 1.70
C TRP A 84 1.40 -11.99 0.39
N SER A 85 0.65 -12.89 -0.26
CA SER A 85 -0.05 -12.58 -1.51
C SER A 85 -1.10 -11.48 -1.31
N ILE A 86 -1.87 -11.53 -0.23
CA ILE A 86 -2.85 -10.49 0.13
C ILE A 86 -2.14 -9.15 0.30
N GLY A 87 -1.11 -9.08 1.11
CA GLY A 87 -0.42 -7.82 1.40
C GLY A 87 0.33 -7.25 0.19
N LEU A 88 0.99 -8.10 -0.62
CA LEU A 88 1.63 -7.66 -1.87
C LEU A 88 0.61 -7.06 -2.84
N ARG A 89 -0.57 -7.69 -2.97
CA ARG A 89 -1.65 -7.19 -3.83
C ARG A 89 -2.24 -5.88 -3.29
N ALA A 90 -2.43 -5.76 -1.97
CA ALA A 90 -2.91 -4.54 -1.34
C ALA A 90 -1.91 -3.37 -1.57
N ALA A 91 -0.63 -3.59 -1.31
CA ALA A 91 0.42 -2.60 -1.56
C ALA A 91 0.51 -2.24 -3.05
N GLY A 92 0.51 -3.25 -3.94
CA GLY A 92 0.56 -3.05 -5.39
C GLY A 92 -0.60 -2.23 -5.94
N LYS A 93 -1.83 -2.49 -5.49
CA LYS A 93 -3.02 -1.71 -5.86
C LYS A 93 -2.91 -0.26 -5.37
N SER A 94 -2.47 -0.05 -4.14
CA SER A 94 -2.33 1.32 -3.60
C SER A 94 -1.21 2.09 -4.28
N ILE A 95 -0.10 1.44 -4.64
CA ILE A 95 0.96 2.04 -5.46
C ILE A 95 0.42 2.40 -6.84
N LEU A 96 -0.27 1.48 -7.52
CA LEU A 96 -0.86 1.74 -8.83
C LEU A 96 -1.81 2.94 -8.79
N THR A 97 -2.70 2.98 -7.81
CA THR A 97 -3.63 4.09 -7.62
C THR A 97 -2.86 5.40 -7.41
N SER A 98 -1.84 5.42 -6.56
CA SER A 98 -1.05 6.63 -6.30
C SER A 98 -0.32 7.13 -7.55
N LEU A 99 0.20 6.22 -8.38
CA LEU A 99 0.88 6.59 -9.63
C LEU A 99 -0.06 7.24 -10.65
N LEU A 100 -1.35 6.93 -10.59
CA LEU A 100 -2.40 7.51 -11.44
C LEU A 100 -3.00 8.81 -10.86
N GLU A 101 -2.61 9.21 -9.65
CA GLU A 101 -3.11 10.43 -9.03
C GLU A 101 -2.78 11.66 -9.89
N PRO A 102 -3.74 12.57 -10.14
CA PRO A 102 -3.53 13.79 -10.92
C PRO A 102 -2.79 14.87 -10.09
N THR A 103 -1.57 14.53 -9.63
CA THR A 103 -0.79 15.34 -8.69
C THR A 103 -0.59 16.78 -9.16
N GLU A 104 -0.34 16.98 -10.45
CA GLU A 104 -0.14 18.32 -11.02
C GLU A 104 -1.40 19.19 -10.93
N LEU A 105 -2.59 18.59 -11.15
CA LEU A 105 -3.86 19.32 -11.03
C LEU A 105 -4.18 19.66 -9.58
N LEU A 106 -3.90 18.74 -8.65
CA LEU A 106 -4.06 18.98 -7.22
C LEU A 106 -3.13 20.08 -6.73
N PHE A 107 -1.87 20.06 -7.17
CA PHE A 107 -0.89 21.08 -6.85
C PHE A 107 -1.27 22.44 -7.42
N ALA A 108 -1.72 22.51 -8.68
CA ALA A 108 -2.17 23.76 -9.30
C ALA A 108 -3.37 24.36 -8.57
N ALA A 109 -4.35 23.54 -8.17
CA ALA A 109 -5.49 23.99 -7.38
C ALA A 109 -5.05 24.57 -6.03
N GLU A 110 -4.09 23.92 -5.36
CA GLU A 110 -3.54 24.36 -4.07
C GLU A 110 -2.78 25.70 -4.21
N GLN A 111 -1.94 25.84 -5.24
CA GLN A 111 -1.19 27.07 -5.52
C GLN A 111 -2.09 28.27 -5.84
N ASN A 112 -3.26 28.03 -6.42
CA ASN A 112 -4.27 29.04 -6.71
C ASN A 112 -5.27 29.27 -5.56
N GLU A 113 -5.06 28.64 -4.40
CA GLU A 113 -5.95 28.67 -3.24
C GLU A 113 -7.39 28.19 -3.58
N ASP A 114 -7.56 27.42 -4.67
CA ASP A 114 -8.83 26.81 -5.06
C ASP A 114 -9.03 25.45 -4.34
N PHE A 115 -9.20 25.54 -3.03
CA PHE A 115 -9.38 24.36 -2.17
C PHE A 115 -10.67 23.59 -2.50
N THR A 116 -11.68 24.26 -3.03
CA THR A 116 -12.92 23.61 -3.52
C THR A 116 -12.60 22.69 -4.68
N ARG A 117 -11.89 23.16 -5.69
CA ARG A 117 -11.46 22.35 -6.84
C ARG A 117 -10.57 21.20 -6.39
N ARG A 118 -9.62 21.46 -5.49
CA ARG A 118 -8.74 20.43 -4.94
C ARG A 118 -9.53 19.30 -4.29
N LEU A 119 -10.54 19.63 -3.48
CA LEU A 119 -11.39 18.64 -2.81
C LEU A 119 -12.21 17.82 -3.82
N VAL A 120 -12.83 18.49 -4.81
CA VAL A 120 -13.59 17.81 -5.88
C VAL A 120 -12.68 16.85 -6.66
N LEU A 121 -11.49 17.29 -7.09
CA LEU A 121 -10.54 16.44 -7.80
C LEU A 121 -10.12 15.21 -6.96
N THR A 122 -9.94 15.39 -5.66
CA THR A 122 -9.59 14.29 -4.74
C THR A 122 -10.73 13.27 -4.63
N ASP A 123 -11.98 13.74 -4.56
CA ASP A 123 -13.15 12.88 -4.45
C ASP A 123 -13.44 12.14 -5.76
N GLU A 124 -13.46 12.86 -6.89
CA GLU A 124 -13.64 12.27 -8.22
C GLU A 124 -12.57 11.22 -8.53
N PHE A 125 -11.33 11.45 -8.12
CA PHE A 125 -10.25 10.49 -8.31
C PHE A 125 -10.54 9.16 -7.60
N LYS A 126 -11.14 9.16 -6.41
CA LYS A 126 -11.49 7.95 -5.67
C LYS A 126 -12.50 7.07 -6.41
N ASN A 127 -13.30 7.65 -7.29
CA ASN A 127 -14.36 6.97 -8.04
C ASN A 127 -13.87 6.35 -9.37
N LEU A 128 -12.61 6.51 -9.73
CA LEU A 128 -12.06 5.92 -10.95
C LEU A 128 -12.00 4.39 -10.85
N PRO A 129 -12.15 3.67 -11.98
CA PRO A 129 -12.21 2.21 -12.00
C PRO A 129 -10.83 1.56 -11.87
N PHE A 130 -10.10 1.82 -10.79
CA PHE A 130 -8.74 1.31 -10.55
C PHE A 130 -8.65 -0.22 -10.61
N ASN A 131 -9.71 -0.93 -10.23
CA ASN A 131 -9.73 -2.38 -10.33
C ASN A 131 -9.59 -2.87 -11.77
N ALA A 132 -10.18 -2.18 -12.75
CA ALA A 132 -10.02 -2.56 -14.16
C ALA A 132 -8.56 -2.36 -14.63
N VAL A 133 -7.89 -1.31 -14.17
CA VAL A 133 -6.47 -1.08 -14.47
C VAL A 133 -5.59 -2.14 -13.81
N TRP A 134 -5.90 -2.50 -12.57
CA TRP A 134 -5.24 -3.59 -11.86
C TRP A 134 -5.40 -4.93 -12.58
N ASP A 135 -6.60 -5.26 -13.04
CA ASP A 135 -6.88 -6.50 -13.75
C ASP A 135 -6.06 -6.60 -15.05
N ILE A 136 -5.99 -5.50 -15.81
CA ILE A 136 -5.15 -5.44 -17.02
C ILE A 136 -3.67 -5.63 -16.68
N LEU A 137 -3.18 -5.01 -15.58
CA LEU A 137 -1.81 -5.18 -15.13
C LEU A 137 -1.51 -6.64 -14.77
N CYS A 138 -2.40 -7.29 -14.02
CA CYS A 138 -2.28 -8.70 -13.67
C CYS A 138 -2.25 -9.59 -14.89
N LEU A 139 -3.18 -9.40 -15.83
CA LEU A 139 -3.23 -10.19 -17.08
C LEU A 139 -1.96 -10.02 -17.91
N ARG A 140 -1.41 -8.81 -18.01
CA ARG A 140 -0.13 -8.55 -18.68
C ARG A 140 1.06 -9.20 -17.98
N ALA A 141 1.00 -9.32 -16.67
CA ALA A 141 2.01 -9.98 -15.86
C ALA A 141 1.85 -11.50 -15.79
N GLY A 142 0.80 -12.05 -16.39
CA GLY A 142 0.52 -13.49 -16.38
C GLY A 142 0.08 -14.01 -15.00
N VAL A 143 -0.53 -13.15 -14.18
CA VAL A 143 -1.05 -13.52 -12.85
C VAL A 143 -2.56 -13.29 -12.76
N ALA A 144 -3.23 -14.08 -11.93
CA ALA A 144 -4.67 -13.98 -11.74
C ALA A 144 -5.08 -12.60 -11.18
N PRO A 145 -6.01 -11.87 -11.80
CA PRO A 145 -6.46 -10.56 -11.31
C PRO A 145 -7.36 -10.66 -10.08
N GLY A 146 -8.21 -11.67 -9.99
CA GLY A 146 -9.18 -11.88 -8.93
C GLY A 146 -8.64 -12.71 -7.77
N SER A 147 -9.44 -13.65 -7.28
CA SER A 147 -9.14 -14.53 -6.15
C SER A 147 -8.64 -15.93 -6.53
N GLU A 148 -8.52 -16.23 -7.81
CA GLU A 148 -8.15 -17.55 -8.35
C GLU A 148 -6.79 -18.03 -7.86
N TRP A 149 -5.88 -17.11 -7.54
CA TRP A 149 -4.58 -17.42 -6.94
C TRP A 149 -4.68 -18.14 -5.58
N VAL A 150 -5.85 -18.11 -4.91
CA VAL A 150 -6.07 -18.83 -3.64
C VAL A 150 -6.01 -20.33 -3.88
N ASP A 151 -6.57 -20.81 -4.99
CA ASP A 151 -6.55 -22.23 -5.36
C ASP A 151 -5.11 -22.70 -5.62
N ASP A 152 -4.29 -21.85 -6.24
CA ASP A 152 -2.87 -22.13 -6.47
C ASP A 152 -2.09 -22.25 -5.14
N VAL A 153 -2.39 -21.39 -4.16
CA VAL A 153 -1.78 -21.46 -2.83
C VAL A 153 -2.19 -22.75 -2.11
N GLN A 154 -3.46 -23.12 -2.19
CA GLN A 154 -3.95 -24.37 -1.58
C GLN A 154 -3.32 -25.60 -2.23
N ALA A 155 -3.23 -25.62 -3.57
CA ALA A 155 -2.57 -26.68 -4.29
C ALA A 155 -1.07 -26.80 -3.93
N TYR A 156 -0.39 -25.67 -3.79
CA TYR A 156 1.01 -25.63 -3.33
C TYR A 156 1.14 -26.16 -1.91
N GLU A 157 0.23 -25.78 -1.01
CA GLU A 157 0.23 -26.27 0.37
C GLU A 157 0.10 -27.80 0.42
N GLN A 158 -0.90 -28.33 -0.26
CA GLN A 158 -1.12 -29.78 -0.32
C GLN A 158 0.09 -30.52 -0.92
N LYS A 159 0.62 -30.06 -2.04
CA LYS A 159 1.70 -30.72 -2.77
C LYS A 159 3.06 -30.62 -2.09
N CYS A 160 3.37 -29.44 -1.53
CA CYS A 160 4.73 -29.12 -1.10
C CYS A 160 4.89 -29.01 0.41
N LEU A 161 3.92 -28.47 1.14
CA LEU A 161 4.03 -28.26 2.58
C LEU A 161 3.60 -29.50 3.36
N ASP A 162 2.53 -30.16 2.98
CA ASP A 162 2.06 -31.37 3.66
C ASP A 162 3.02 -32.54 3.47
N ALA A 163 3.71 -32.58 2.33
CA ALA A 163 4.75 -33.58 2.09
C ALA A 163 6.02 -33.40 2.96
N ARG A 164 6.13 -32.29 3.70
CA ARG A 164 7.29 -32.00 4.59
C ARG A 164 6.95 -32.20 6.08
N LYS A 165 5.69 -32.52 6.41
CA LYS A 165 5.27 -32.90 7.76
C LYS A 165 5.61 -34.37 8.03
#